data_3fd6e5dd27b7488bf3d744d88655e168
#
_entry.id   3fd6e5dd27b7488bf3d744d88655e168
#
_cell.length_a   1.000
_cell.length_b   1.000
_cell.length_c   1.000
_cell.angle_alpha   90.00
_cell.angle_beta   90.00
_cell.angle_gamma   90.00
#
_symmetry.space_group_name_H-M   'P 1'
#
loop_
_entity.id
_entity.type
_entity.pdbx_description
1 polymer ?
#
loop_
_entity_poly.entity_id
_entity_poly.type
_entity_poly.pdbx_seq_one_letter_code
_entity_poly.pdbx_strand_id
1 'polypeptide(L)'
;ADILGRNKSTIYREIRRGSVRRLQYDLSERIQYRANVAQADYERLGKNKERGLKIGKDSVLEEYIRKKLIKDKFSPDAIIGEIKACGMKFEGLMCVKTLYNYIDLGFFSGVSNKNLWEKRKKKKRRYKKVSRVNTKNRDCRSIEERPNKINNRHEYGHWEGDTVKGPMERTASLLTLTERKTREEIIIKLEEGTQEAIKAAIDGLEKKYGAGFKIKFKSITFDNGVEFLSWKTLELSIKNMGEQRTIIYFAHSYSSWERGTNENQNRMIRRFIPKGTDIADITEKEVKEIQDWMNNYPRRILNYKTAKQMSQECLQSNKSLKIKSVAL
;
A
#
# COMPACT_ATOMS: atom_id res chain seq x y z
N ALA A 1 -42.62 -5.76 -22.58
CA ALA A 1 -41.54 -5.68 -21.63
C ALA A 1 -41.63 -6.81 -20.62
N ASP A 2 -42.78 -6.97 -20.01
CA ASP A 2 -43.00 -7.95 -18.94
C ASP A 2 -42.92 -9.41 -19.45
N ILE A 3 -43.50 -9.72 -20.59
CA ILE A 3 -43.46 -11.03 -21.26
C ILE A 3 -42.00 -11.44 -21.59
N LEU A 4 -41.13 -10.48 -21.91
CA LEU A 4 -39.71 -10.72 -22.26
C LEU A 4 -38.76 -10.56 -21.08
N GLY A 5 -39.24 -10.26 -19.89
CA GLY A 5 -38.42 -10.02 -18.70
C GLY A 5 -37.40 -8.91 -18.91
N ARG A 6 -37.68 -7.92 -19.75
CA ARG A 6 -36.76 -6.83 -20.08
C ARG A 6 -37.36 -5.47 -19.71
N ASN A 7 -36.44 -4.52 -19.34
CA ASN A 7 -36.87 -3.16 -19.04
C ASN A 7 -37.51 -2.48 -20.24
N LYS A 8 -38.57 -1.70 -20.01
CA LYS A 8 -39.32 -0.95 -21.06
C LYS A 8 -38.39 -0.09 -21.93
N SER A 9 -37.40 0.57 -21.35
CA SER A 9 -36.42 1.39 -22.07
C SER A 9 -35.54 0.58 -23.04
N THR A 10 -35.24 -0.69 -22.70
CA THR A 10 -34.48 -1.59 -23.57
C THR A 10 -35.31 -1.98 -24.80
N ILE A 11 -36.56 -2.35 -24.59
CA ILE A 11 -37.50 -2.69 -25.68
C ILE A 11 -37.71 -1.49 -26.58
N TYR A 12 -37.94 -0.30 -26.00
CA TYR A 12 -38.14 0.93 -26.78
C TYR A 12 -36.94 1.29 -27.66
N ARG A 13 -35.70 1.13 -27.11
CA ARG A 13 -34.45 1.34 -27.90
C ARG A 13 -34.35 0.34 -29.04
N GLU A 14 -34.75 -0.91 -28.83
CA GLU A 14 -34.71 -1.95 -29.83
C GLU A 14 -35.70 -1.67 -30.95
N ILE A 15 -36.94 -1.33 -30.61
CA ILE A 15 -37.97 -0.94 -31.60
C ILE A 15 -37.48 0.26 -32.41
N ARG A 16 -36.97 1.31 -31.76
CA ARG A 16 -36.45 2.50 -32.44
C ARG A 16 -35.32 2.17 -33.41
N ARG A 17 -34.42 1.26 -33.02
CA ARG A 17 -33.28 0.82 -33.84
C ARG A 17 -33.72 0.09 -35.10
N GLY A 18 -34.73 -0.76 -34.98
CA GLY A 18 -35.26 -1.54 -36.11
C GLY A 18 -36.38 -0.89 -36.89
N SER A 19 -36.82 0.31 -36.54
CA SER A 19 -37.90 1.03 -37.21
C SER A 19 -37.45 1.59 -38.55
N VAL A 20 -38.09 1.15 -39.63
CA VAL A 20 -37.80 1.57 -41.01
C VAL A 20 -39.09 2.16 -41.63
N ARG A 21 -38.97 3.28 -42.35
CA ARG A 21 -40.04 3.81 -43.15
C ARG A 21 -40.15 2.98 -44.41
N ARG A 22 -41.36 2.50 -44.71
CA ARG A 22 -41.66 1.75 -45.91
C ARG A 22 -42.82 2.40 -46.65
N LEU A 23 -42.61 2.65 -47.94
CA LEU A 23 -43.66 3.11 -48.82
C LEU A 23 -44.59 1.94 -49.07
N GLN A 24 -45.87 2.19 -48.89
CA GLN A 24 -46.93 1.23 -49.19
C GLN A 24 -47.36 1.34 -50.67
N TYR A 25 -48.21 0.43 -51.15
CA TYR A 25 -48.72 0.42 -52.53
C TYR A 25 -49.53 1.67 -52.87
N ASP A 26 -50.15 2.25 -51.85
CA ASP A 26 -50.98 3.48 -51.95
C ASP A 26 -50.14 4.77 -51.78
N LEU A 27 -48.81 4.67 -51.86
CA LEU A 27 -47.89 5.75 -51.69
C LEU A 27 -47.86 6.34 -50.27
N SER A 28 -48.55 5.75 -49.30
CA SER A 28 -48.44 6.13 -47.89
C SER A 28 -47.19 5.58 -47.26
N GLU A 29 -46.58 6.32 -46.30
CA GLU A 29 -45.43 5.86 -45.51
C GLU A 29 -45.88 5.17 -44.23
N ARG A 30 -45.40 3.95 -43.97
CA ARG A 30 -45.63 3.25 -42.71
C ARG A 30 -44.31 2.89 -42.03
N ILE A 31 -44.24 3.14 -40.74
CA ILE A 31 -43.10 2.70 -39.92
C ILE A 31 -43.31 1.23 -39.56
N GLN A 32 -42.36 0.38 -39.95
CA GLN A 32 -42.38 -1.04 -39.67
C GLN A 32 -41.09 -1.44 -38.95
N TYR A 33 -41.19 -2.23 -37.87
CA TYR A 33 -40.05 -2.84 -37.23
C TYR A 33 -39.51 -4.01 -38.07
N ARG A 34 -38.15 -4.01 -38.23
CA ARG A 34 -37.41 -5.11 -38.87
C ARG A 34 -36.27 -5.55 -37.96
N ALA A 35 -36.30 -6.80 -37.50
CA ALA A 35 -35.31 -7.37 -36.61
C ALA A 35 -33.92 -7.40 -37.24
N ASN A 36 -33.80 -7.71 -38.54
CA ASN A 36 -32.52 -7.70 -39.25
C ASN A 36 -31.86 -6.32 -39.31
N VAL A 37 -32.64 -5.24 -39.43
CA VAL A 37 -32.12 -3.87 -39.40
C VAL A 37 -31.67 -3.50 -37.98
N ALA A 38 -32.45 -3.87 -36.97
CA ALA A 38 -32.09 -3.67 -35.59
C ALA A 38 -30.80 -4.41 -35.23
N GLN A 39 -30.65 -5.65 -35.68
CA GLN A 39 -29.46 -6.46 -35.45
C GLN A 39 -28.25 -5.88 -36.19
N ALA A 40 -28.37 -5.52 -37.45
CA ALA A 40 -27.28 -4.91 -38.22
C ALA A 40 -26.80 -3.59 -37.59
N ASP A 41 -27.73 -2.74 -37.11
CA ASP A 41 -27.37 -1.49 -36.42
C ASP A 41 -26.72 -1.76 -35.06
N TYR A 42 -27.19 -2.78 -34.34
CA TYR A 42 -26.56 -3.22 -33.07
C TYR A 42 -25.12 -3.66 -33.31
N GLU A 43 -24.85 -4.49 -34.30
CA GLU A 43 -23.52 -4.97 -34.67
C GLU A 43 -22.63 -3.82 -35.17
N ARG A 44 -23.15 -2.91 -35.99
CA ARG A 44 -22.45 -1.71 -36.45
C ARG A 44 -22.03 -0.82 -35.28
N LEU A 45 -22.94 -0.57 -34.35
CA LEU A 45 -22.64 0.20 -33.12
C LEU A 45 -21.69 -0.55 -32.17
N GLY A 46 -21.73 -1.89 -32.16
CA GLY A 46 -20.80 -2.74 -31.46
C GLY A 46 -19.37 -2.59 -31.97
N LYS A 47 -19.19 -2.70 -33.29
CA LYS A 47 -17.91 -2.51 -33.98
C LYS A 47 -17.31 -1.13 -33.73
N ASN A 48 -18.14 -0.08 -33.70
CA ASN A 48 -17.68 1.27 -33.33
C ASN A 48 -17.21 1.42 -31.85
N LYS A 49 -17.56 0.46 -30.98
CA LYS A 49 -17.07 0.39 -29.59
C LYS A 49 -15.75 -0.38 -29.44
N GLU A 50 -15.36 -1.15 -30.43
CA GLU A 50 -14.04 -1.81 -30.48
C GLU A 50 -12.95 -0.78 -30.77
N ARG A 51 -12.68 0.06 -29.76
CA ARG A 51 -11.44 0.82 -29.75
C ARG A 51 -10.32 -0.20 -29.66
N GLY A 52 -9.43 -0.21 -30.66
CA GLY A 52 -8.25 -1.07 -30.66
C GLY A 52 -7.50 -0.98 -29.32
N LEU A 53 -6.79 -2.03 -28.97
CA LEU A 53 -6.02 -2.10 -27.73
C LEU A 53 -5.09 -0.89 -27.64
N LYS A 54 -5.24 -0.08 -26.59
CA LYS A 54 -4.40 1.11 -26.39
C LYS A 54 -2.91 0.77 -26.35
N ILE A 55 -2.58 -0.42 -25.82
CA ILE A 55 -1.21 -0.89 -25.67
C ILE A 55 -0.62 -1.48 -26.96
N GLY A 56 -1.45 -1.90 -27.93
CA GLY A 56 -1.02 -2.62 -29.13
C GLY A 56 -0.11 -1.82 -30.07
N LYS A 57 0.07 -0.52 -29.84
CA LYS A 57 0.96 0.37 -30.60
C LYS A 57 2.14 0.90 -29.79
N ASP A 58 2.25 0.55 -28.51
CA ASP A 58 3.25 1.11 -27.59
C ASP A 58 4.00 -0.02 -26.86
N SER A 59 4.97 -0.60 -27.57
CA SER A 59 5.82 -1.68 -27.04
C SER A 59 6.68 -1.22 -25.87
N VAL A 60 7.04 0.06 -25.81
CA VAL A 60 7.85 0.63 -24.72
C VAL A 60 7.02 0.66 -23.41
N LEU A 61 5.76 1.07 -23.50
CA LEU A 61 4.84 1.03 -22.35
C LEU A 61 4.59 -0.41 -21.90
N GLU A 62 4.41 -1.34 -22.86
CA GLU A 62 4.19 -2.76 -22.53
C GLU A 62 5.37 -3.33 -21.75
N GLU A 63 6.58 -3.13 -22.22
CA GLU A 63 7.79 -3.62 -21.57
C GLU A 63 7.96 -2.97 -20.17
N TYR A 64 7.73 -1.66 -20.08
CA TYR A 64 7.77 -0.94 -18.81
C TYR A 64 6.79 -1.54 -17.79
N ILE A 65 5.53 -1.73 -18.19
CA ILE A 65 4.49 -2.32 -17.30
C ILE A 65 4.88 -3.75 -16.91
N ARG A 66 5.32 -4.56 -17.85
CA ARG A 66 5.75 -5.95 -17.62
C ARG A 66 6.90 -6.02 -16.62
N LYS A 67 7.94 -5.20 -16.80
CA LYS A 67 9.07 -5.09 -15.87
C LYS A 67 8.62 -4.72 -14.47
N LYS A 68 7.79 -3.68 -14.36
CA LYS A 68 7.26 -3.19 -13.07
C LYS A 68 6.39 -4.23 -12.37
N LEU A 69 5.58 -5.00 -13.09
CA LEU A 69 4.72 -6.05 -12.50
C LEU A 69 5.51 -7.26 -12.05
N ILE A 70 6.45 -7.74 -12.87
CA ILE A 70 7.18 -9.00 -12.64
C ILE A 70 8.40 -8.76 -11.74
N LYS A 71 9.28 -7.84 -12.13
CA LYS A 71 10.55 -7.59 -11.44
C LYS A 71 10.35 -6.75 -10.18
N ASP A 72 9.73 -5.59 -10.35
CA ASP A 72 9.58 -4.62 -9.27
C ASP A 72 8.38 -4.95 -8.38
N LYS A 73 7.54 -5.94 -8.75
CA LYS A 73 6.35 -6.37 -8.00
C LYS A 73 5.41 -5.20 -7.64
N PHE A 74 5.31 -4.19 -8.49
CA PHE A 74 4.42 -3.05 -8.30
C PHE A 74 2.98 -3.43 -8.63
N SER A 75 2.02 -2.75 -7.99
CA SER A 75 0.62 -2.88 -8.38
C SER A 75 0.32 -2.04 -9.61
N PRO A 76 -0.71 -2.38 -10.40
CA PRO A 76 -1.17 -1.54 -11.51
C PRO A 76 -1.44 -0.07 -11.12
N ASP A 77 -1.96 0.17 -9.91
CA ASP A 77 -2.19 1.51 -9.37
C ASP A 77 -0.87 2.28 -9.17
N ALA A 78 0.13 1.61 -8.58
CA ALA A 78 1.46 2.20 -8.37
C ALA A 78 2.17 2.53 -9.69
N ILE A 79 2.07 1.65 -10.69
CA ILE A 79 2.69 1.84 -12.02
C ILE A 79 2.10 3.05 -12.73
N ILE A 80 0.77 3.10 -12.86
CA ILE A 80 0.10 4.23 -13.54
C ILE A 80 0.28 5.53 -12.77
N GLY A 81 0.29 5.45 -11.44
CA GLY A 81 0.55 6.60 -10.59
C GLY A 81 1.98 7.14 -10.72
N GLU A 82 2.98 6.25 -10.76
CA GLU A 82 4.39 6.61 -10.98
C GLU A 82 4.58 7.30 -12.33
N ILE A 83 4.03 6.72 -13.40
CA ILE A 83 4.09 7.30 -14.76
C ILE A 83 3.57 8.74 -14.74
N LYS A 84 2.40 8.97 -14.10
CA LYS A 84 1.79 10.30 -14.03
C LYS A 84 2.59 11.26 -13.16
N ALA A 85 3.04 10.80 -11.99
CA ALA A 85 3.79 11.63 -11.05
C ALA A 85 5.17 12.04 -11.59
N CYS A 86 5.82 11.17 -12.38
CA CYS A 86 7.09 11.45 -13.04
C CYS A 86 6.94 12.18 -14.39
N GLY A 87 5.71 12.45 -14.85
CA GLY A 87 5.47 13.12 -16.12
C GLY A 87 5.90 12.32 -17.36
N MET A 88 6.01 10.99 -17.24
CA MET A 88 6.39 10.13 -18.37
C MET A 88 5.28 10.12 -19.41
N LYS A 89 5.68 10.28 -20.68
CA LYS A 89 4.75 10.32 -21.81
C LYS A 89 4.78 9.00 -22.56
N PHE A 90 3.61 8.36 -22.68
CA PHE A 90 3.37 7.16 -23.45
C PHE A 90 2.12 7.34 -24.30
N GLU A 91 2.13 6.95 -25.56
CA GLU A 91 0.98 7.08 -26.47
C GLU A 91 -0.18 6.19 -26.02
N GLY A 92 0.14 4.99 -25.55
CA GLY A 92 -0.82 3.98 -25.09
C GLY A 92 -1.26 4.11 -23.63
N LEU A 93 -0.95 5.22 -22.94
CA LEU A 93 -1.24 5.36 -21.52
C LEU A 93 -2.74 5.14 -21.21
N MET A 94 -2.98 4.22 -20.30
CA MET A 94 -4.32 3.79 -19.91
C MET A 94 -4.62 4.12 -18.44
N CYS A 95 -5.89 3.99 -18.04
CA CYS A 95 -6.25 4.09 -16.62
C CYS A 95 -5.99 2.76 -15.88
N VAL A 96 -5.92 2.83 -14.57
CA VAL A 96 -5.67 1.68 -13.69
C VAL A 96 -6.64 0.53 -13.93
N LYS A 97 -7.94 0.84 -14.12
CA LYS A 97 -8.97 -0.17 -14.39
C LYS A 97 -8.72 -0.91 -15.71
N THR A 98 -8.34 -0.17 -16.75
CA THR A 98 -7.99 -0.78 -18.06
C THR A 98 -6.79 -1.69 -17.93
N LEU A 99 -5.77 -1.29 -17.16
CA LEU A 99 -4.59 -2.13 -16.91
C LEU A 99 -4.96 -3.44 -16.20
N TYR A 100 -5.82 -3.38 -15.18
CA TYR A 100 -6.34 -4.60 -14.54
C TYR A 100 -7.09 -5.50 -15.52
N ASN A 101 -7.94 -4.94 -16.36
CA ASN A 101 -8.69 -5.69 -17.37
C ASN A 101 -7.74 -6.35 -18.38
N TYR A 102 -6.69 -5.67 -18.82
CA TYR A 102 -5.69 -6.22 -19.75
C TYR A 102 -4.88 -7.37 -19.13
N ILE A 103 -4.59 -7.29 -17.82
CA ILE A 103 -3.96 -8.40 -17.09
C ILE A 103 -4.92 -9.59 -16.99
N ASP A 104 -6.21 -9.34 -16.69
CA ASP A 104 -7.23 -10.39 -16.60
C ASP A 104 -7.43 -11.11 -17.95
N LEU A 105 -7.34 -10.37 -19.06
CA LEU A 105 -7.47 -10.88 -20.42
C LEU A 105 -6.16 -11.51 -20.97
N GLY A 106 -5.05 -11.41 -20.23
CA GLY A 106 -3.78 -12.03 -20.63
C GLY A 106 -3.02 -11.30 -21.76
N PHE A 107 -3.25 -10.00 -21.95
CA PHE A 107 -2.56 -9.23 -23.00
C PHE A 107 -1.06 -9.01 -22.75
N PHE A 108 -0.57 -9.24 -21.55
CA PHE A 108 0.84 -9.11 -21.21
C PHE A 108 1.50 -10.49 -21.12
N SER A 109 2.49 -10.75 -21.97
CA SER A 109 3.23 -12.01 -21.94
C SER A 109 3.90 -12.25 -20.58
N GLY A 110 3.66 -13.42 -19.98
CA GLY A 110 4.23 -13.80 -18.68
C GLY A 110 3.59 -13.13 -17.47
N VAL A 111 2.55 -12.28 -17.65
CA VAL A 111 1.82 -11.63 -16.55
C VAL A 111 0.46 -12.28 -16.38
N SER A 112 0.10 -12.56 -15.14
CA SER A 112 -1.21 -13.10 -14.78
C SER A 112 -1.67 -12.55 -13.44
N ASN A 113 -2.89 -12.86 -13.04
CA ASN A 113 -3.43 -12.51 -11.71
C ASN A 113 -2.60 -13.06 -10.53
N LYS A 114 -1.75 -14.05 -10.76
CA LYS A 114 -0.80 -14.57 -9.75
C LYS A 114 0.26 -13.54 -9.37
N ASN A 115 0.59 -12.61 -10.27
CA ASN A 115 1.52 -11.51 -10.02
C ASN A 115 0.88 -10.39 -9.19
N LEU A 116 -0.46 -10.37 -9.10
CA LEU A 116 -1.20 -9.37 -8.33
C LEU A 116 -1.42 -9.84 -6.90
N TRP A 117 -0.94 -9.06 -5.93
CA TRP A 117 -0.99 -9.43 -4.52
C TRP A 117 -2.41 -9.65 -3.98
N GLU A 118 -3.35 -8.76 -4.31
CA GLU A 118 -4.71 -8.78 -3.77
C GLU A 118 -5.63 -9.84 -4.42
N LYS A 119 -5.32 -10.28 -5.65
CA LYS A 119 -6.14 -11.26 -6.38
C LYS A 119 -5.81 -12.73 -6.07
N ARG A 120 -4.83 -13.01 -5.21
CA ARG A 120 -4.58 -14.37 -4.73
C ARG A 120 -5.76 -14.85 -3.90
N LYS A 121 -6.27 -16.07 -4.19
CA LYS A 121 -7.39 -16.67 -3.43
C LYS A 121 -7.07 -16.67 -1.93
N LYS A 122 -7.84 -15.91 -1.15
CA LYS A 122 -7.72 -15.87 0.31
C LYS A 122 -8.48 -17.05 0.90
N LYS A 123 -7.83 -17.94 1.66
CA LYS A 123 -8.52 -18.92 2.50
C LYS A 123 -9.30 -18.17 3.58
N LYS A 124 -10.61 -18.45 3.75
CA LYS A 124 -11.39 -17.93 4.87
C LYS A 124 -10.74 -18.37 6.19
N ARG A 125 -10.32 -17.42 7.02
CA ARG A 125 -9.76 -17.68 8.35
C ARG A 125 -10.89 -17.75 9.36
N ARG A 126 -10.91 -18.80 10.18
CA ARG A 126 -11.70 -18.81 11.42
C ARG A 126 -10.90 -18.07 12.48
N TYR A 127 -11.43 -16.98 13.00
CA TYR A 127 -10.82 -16.26 14.11
C TYR A 127 -11.16 -16.98 15.42
N LYS A 128 -10.12 -17.30 16.22
CA LYS A 128 -10.35 -17.71 17.62
C LYS A 128 -10.66 -16.45 18.43
N LYS A 129 -11.77 -16.46 19.18
CA LYS A 129 -12.05 -15.42 20.20
C LYS A 129 -10.95 -15.49 21.26
N VAL A 130 -10.18 -14.41 21.40
CA VAL A 130 -9.19 -14.27 22.47
C VAL A 130 -9.80 -13.39 23.53
N SER A 131 -9.96 -13.93 24.73
CA SER A 131 -10.70 -13.27 25.83
C SER A 131 -9.82 -12.70 26.95
N ARG A 132 -8.48 -12.61 26.74
CA ARG A 132 -7.59 -12.12 27.81
C ARG A 132 -7.13 -10.70 27.53
N VAL A 133 -7.46 -9.80 28.46
CA VAL A 133 -6.87 -8.44 28.52
C VAL A 133 -5.45 -8.57 29.02
N ASN A 134 -4.48 -8.10 28.26
CA ASN A 134 -3.10 -8.10 28.68
C ASN A 134 -2.83 -6.84 29.53
N THR A 135 -2.52 -7.03 30.82
CA THR A 135 -2.33 -5.96 31.79
C THR A 135 -0.84 -5.70 32.08
N LYS A 136 0.07 -6.22 31.24
CA LYS A 136 1.50 -6.25 31.55
C LYS A 136 2.20 -4.88 31.57
N ASN A 137 1.65 -3.88 30.90
CA ASN A 137 2.28 -2.54 30.79
C ASN A 137 1.44 -1.45 31.48
N ARG A 138 1.04 -1.66 32.75
CA ARG A 138 0.20 -0.70 33.48
C ARG A 138 0.85 0.66 33.72
N ASP A 139 2.19 0.73 33.84
CA ASP A 139 2.94 1.95 34.14
C ASP A 139 3.45 2.67 32.87
N CYS A 140 3.01 2.26 31.69
CA CYS A 140 3.44 2.85 30.43
C CYS A 140 2.51 3.99 29.99
N ARG A 141 3.04 4.92 29.17
CA ARG A 141 2.22 5.98 28.58
C ARG A 141 1.25 5.37 27.58
N SER A 142 -0.05 5.61 27.78
CA SER A 142 -1.08 5.21 26.86
C SER A 142 -1.03 6.03 25.56
N ILE A 143 -1.51 5.44 24.46
CA ILE A 143 -1.72 6.16 23.21
C ILE A 143 -2.63 7.37 23.36
N GLU A 144 -3.50 7.39 24.36
CA GLU A 144 -4.38 8.52 24.68
C GLU A 144 -3.62 9.76 25.16
N GLU A 145 -2.48 9.56 25.84
CA GLU A 145 -1.60 10.65 26.27
C GLU A 145 -0.81 11.28 25.10
N ARG A 146 -0.92 10.68 23.93
CA ARG A 146 -0.22 11.14 22.73
C ARG A 146 -0.86 12.42 22.20
N PRO A 147 -0.10 13.52 22.00
CA PRO A 147 -0.63 14.76 21.47
C PRO A 147 -1.36 14.60 20.14
N ASN A 148 -2.49 15.31 19.96
CA ASN A 148 -3.32 15.24 18.75
C ASN A 148 -2.56 15.57 17.47
N LYS A 149 -1.53 16.43 17.52
CA LYS A 149 -0.66 16.72 16.37
C LYS A 149 0.03 15.48 15.78
N ILE A 150 0.30 14.46 16.63
CA ILE A 150 0.87 13.18 16.21
C ILE A 150 -0.20 12.35 15.50
N ASN A 151 -1.45 12.39 15.99
CA ASN A 151 -2.57 11.66 15.40
C ASN A 151 -2.88 12.13 13.98
N ASN A 152 -2.78 13.43 13.74
CA ASN A 152 -3.03 14.07 12.45
C ASN A 152 -1.93 13.80 11.39
N ARG A 153 -0.80 13.17 11.77
CA ARG A 153 0.30 12.81 10.87
C ARG A 153 0.92 14.01 10.13
N HIS A 154 0.83 15.21 10.69
CA HIS A 154 1.42 16.41 10.10
C HIS A 154 2.90 16.56 10.41
N GLU A 155 3.34 16.04 11.54
CA GLU A 155 4.72 16.12 12.00
C GLU A 155 5.52 14.86 11.63
N TYR A 156 6.77 15.05 11.18
CA TYR A 156 7.71 13.95 10.92
C TYR A 156 8.44 13.55 12.20
N GLY A 157 8.77 12.26 12.31
CA GLY A 157 9.55 11.71 13.40
C GLY A 157 8.73 10.90 14.41
N HIS A 158 7.50 10.55 14.08
CA HIS A 158 6.63 9.73 14.91
C HIS A 158 6.44 8.35 14.27
N TRP A 159 6.91 7.31 14.96
CA TRP A 159 7.01 5.95 14.45
C TRP A 159 6.02 5.01 15.10
N GLU A 160 5.59 4.01 14.37
CA GLU A 160 4.89 2.84 14.89
C GLU A 160 5.85 1.64 14.81
N GLY A 161 6.10 1.00 15.95
CA GLY A 161 6.98 -0.17 16.05
C GLY A 161 6.18 -1.46 16.20
N ASP A 162 6.67 -2.54 15.57
CA ASP A 162 6.07 -3.87 15.65
C ASP A 162 7.14 -4.94 15.45
N THR A 163 6.80 -6.19 15.77
CA THR A 163 7.65 -7.34 15.48
C THR A 163 6.98 -8.28 14.50
N VAL A 164 7.70 -8.65 13.44
CA VAL A 164 7.27 -9.69 12.50
C VAL A 164 7.96 -10.99 12.87
N LYS A 165 7.20 -11.93 13.45
CA LYS A 165 7.71 -13.22 13.94
C LYS A 165 7.62 -14.29 12.85
N GLY A 166 8.56 -15.23 12.90
CA GLY A 166 8.58 -16.49 12.16
C GLY A 166 7.60 -17.53 12.72
N PRO A 167 7.86 -18.83 12.54
CA PRO A 167 7.15 -19.92 13.21
C PRO A 167 7.28 -19.84 14.74
N MET A 168 6.29 -20.42 15.45
CA MET A 168 6.23 -20.33 16.92
C MET A 168 7.45 -20.90 17.65
N GLU A 169 8.14 -21.86 17.05
CA GLU A 169 9.29 -22.54 17.63
C GLU A 169 10.63 -21.82 17.41
N ARG A 170 10.61 -20.71 16.67
CA ARG A 170 11.81 -19.96 16.32
C ARG A 170 11.83 -18.58 16.98
N THR A 171 13.03 -18.18 17.43
CA THR A 171 13.24 -16.93 18.19
C THR A 171 13.50 -15.73 17.33
N ALA A 172 14.05 -15.93 16.12
CA ALA A 172 14.36 -14.85 15.18
C ALA A 172 13.13 -14.06 14.75
N SER A 173 13.26 -12.75 14.67
CA SER A 173 12.18 -11.84 14.30
C SER A 173 12.70 -10.61 13.55
N LEU A 174 11.78 -9.83 12.97
CA LEU A 174 12.12 -8.52 12.43
C LEU A 174 11.48 -7.44 13.29
N LEU A 175 12.29 -6.50 13.78
CA LEU A 175 11.77 -5.24 14.30
C LEU A 175 11.46 -4.34 13.10
N THR A 176 10.21 -3.88 13.03
CA THR A 176 9.74 -2.96 11.99
C THR A 176 9.37 -1.63 12.63
N LEU A 177 9.87 -0.55 12.06
CA LEU A 177 9.57 0.82 12.47
C LEU A 177 9.02 1.56 11.25
N THR A 178 7.76 1.98 11.31
CA THR A 178 7.10 2.73 10.26
C THR A 178 6.88 4.17 10.67
N GLU A 179 7.41 5.12 9.91
CA GLU A 179 7.14 6.55 10.14
C GLU A 179 5.73 6.91 9.68
N ARG A 180 4.97 7.62 10.53
CA ARG A 180 3.52 7.82 10.36
C ARG A 180 3.15 8.77 9.22
N LYS A 181 3.95 9.80 8.94
CA LYS A 181 3.69 10.81 7.91
C LYS A 181 4.19 10.35 6.54
N THR A 182 5.44 9.93 6.47
CA THR A 182 6.14 9.63 5.21
C THR A 182 6.01 8.18 4.78
N ARG A 183 5.59 7.30 5.71
CA ARG A 183 5.55 5.85 5.50
C ARG A 183 6.94 5.22 5.30
N GLU A 184 7.99 5.94 5.71
CA GLU A 184 9.35 5.39 5.74
C GLU A 184 9.38 4.15 6.63
N GLU A 185 10.06 3.12 6.15
CA GLU A 185 10.18 1.84 6.85
C GLU A 185 11.63 1.58 7.20
N ILE A 186 11.86 1.15 8.43
CA ILE A 186 13.14 0.61 8.88
C ILE A 186 12.88 -0.81 9.38
N ILE A 187 13.65 -1.76 8.86
CA ILE A 187 13.52 -3.17 9.21
C ILE A 187 14.87 -3.63 9.75
N ILE A 188 14.88 -4.22 10.95
CA ILE A 188 16.07 -4.73 11.60
C ILE A 188 15.85 -6.20 11.92
N LYS A 189 16.74 -7.06 11.46
CA LYS A 189 16.74 -8.49 11.84
C LYS A 189 17.20 -8.62 13.27
N LEU A 190 16.49 -9.41 14.05
CA LEU A 190 16.81 -9.78 15.41
C LEU A 190 16.99 -11.29 15.46
N GLU A 191 18.10 -11.76 15.98
CA GLU A 191 18.33 -13.21 16.17
C GLU A 191 17.39 -13.78 17.24
N GLU A 192 17.00 -12.93 18.20
CA GLU A 192 16.02 -13.25 19.23
C GLU A 192 15.03 -12.10 19.41
N GLY A 193 13.76 -12.42 19.67
CA GLY A 193 12.70 -11.44 19.94
C GLY A 193 12.68 -11.00 21.41
N THR A 194 13.85 -10.72 22.00
CA THR A 194 14.00 -10.34 23.41
C THR A 194 13.99 -8.83 23.60
N GLN A 195 13.82 -8.39 24.86
CA GLN A 195 13.85 -6.97 25.22
C GLN A 195 15.24 -6.37 24.98
N GLU A 196 16.27 -7.15 25.25
CA GLU A 196 17.69 -6.79 25.07
C GLU A 196 18.00 -6.59 23.57
N ALA A 197 17.50 -7.46 22.70
CA ALA A 197 17.69 -7.35 21.27
C ALA A 197 16.99 -6.11 20.71
N ILE A 198 15.76 -5.81 21.18
CA ILE A 198 15.06 -4.57 20.81
C ILE A 198 15.86 -3.34 21.27
N LYS A 199 16.34 -3.35 22.51
CA LYS A 199 17.18 -2.25 23.02
C LYS A 199 18.43 -2.07 22.16
N ALA A 200 19.17 -3.15 21.89
CA ALA A 200 20.37 -3.11 21.06
C ALA A 200 20.08 -2.56 19.65
N ALA A 201 18.95 -2.91 19.05
CA ALA A 201 18.52 -2.38 17.76
C ALA A 201 18.28 -0.86 17.80
N ILE A 202 17.57 -0.35 18.81
CA ILE A 202 17.35 1.10 18.98
C ILE A 202 18.65 1.84 19.30
N ASP A 203 19.53 1.24 20.11
CA ASP A 203 20.87 1.76 20.41
C ASP A 203 21.73 1.85 19.13
N GLY A 204 21.64 0.86 18.26
CA GLY A 204 22.27 0.86 16.93
C GLY A 204 21.76 1.99 16.04
N LEU A 205 20.47 2.28 16.07
CA LEU A 205 19.90 3.43 15.36
C LEU A 205 20.41 4.76 15.93
N GLU A 206 20.54 4.89 17.25
CA GLU A 206 21.09 6.10 17.85
C GLU A 206 22.56 6.30 17.46
N LYS A 207 23.37 5.25 17.47
CA LYS A 207 24.76 5.30 16.98
C LYS A 207 24.81 5.75 15.52
N LYS A 208 23.96 5.19 14.66
CA LYS A 208 23.89 5.48 13.23
C LYS A 208 23.51 6.93 12.93
N TYR A 209 22.48 7.46 13.60
CA TYR A 209 21.95 8.80 13.32
C TYR A 209 22.56 9.90 14.17
N GLY A 210 23.26 9.57 15.26
CA GLY A 210 23.93 10.53 16.11
C GLY A 210 22.99 11.62 16.64
N ALA A 211 23.39 12.86 16.53
CA ALA A 211 22.59 14.02 16.95
C ALA A 211 21.24 14.14 16.18
N GLY A 212 21.16 13.53 14.99
CA GLY A 212 19.92 13.48 14.20
C GLY A 212 18.86 12.52 14.74
N PHE A 213 19.22 11.65 15.69
CA PHE A 213 18.29 10.64 16.22
C PHE A 213 17.03 11.30 16.81
N LYS A 214 17.16 12.30 17.68
CA LYS A 214 16.02 12.99 18.31
C LYS A 214 15.09 13.69 17.31
N ILE A 215 15.62 14.11 16.16
CA ILE A 215 14.83 14.72 15.08
C ILE A 215 14.04 13.63 14.35
N LYS A 216 14.68 12.49 14.11
CA LYS A 216 14.12 11.37 13.35
C LYS A 216 13.17 10.51 14.19
N PHE A 217 13.46 10.33 15.47
CA PHE A 217 12.70 9.48 16.38
C PHE A 217 12.17 10.26 17.59
N LYS A 218 11.21 11.17 17.34
CA LYS A 218 10.58 11.97 18.40
C LYS A 218 9.74 11.11 19.33
N SER A 219 9.00 10.15 18.76
CA SER A 219 8.29 9.15 19.53
C SER A 219 8.13 7.85 18.75
N ILE A 220 7.98 6.75 19.49
CA ILE A 220 7.67 5.42 18.94
C ILE A 220 6.46 4.87 19.68
N THR A 221 5.48 4.36 18.94
CA THR A 221 4.29 3.70 19.50
C THR A 221 4.38 2.21 19.28
N PHE A 222 4.42 1.41 20.34
CA PHE A 222 4.45 -0.05 20.30
C PHE A 222 3.09 -0.65 20.67
N ASP A 223 2.93 -1.97 20.48
CA ASP A 223 1.88 -2.72 21.14
C ASP A 223 2.32 -3.19 22.55
N ASN A 224 1.40 -3.92 23.21
CA ASN A 224 1.66 -4.47 24.54
C ASN A 224 2.45 -5.81 24.48
N GLY A 225 3.36 -5.97 23.51
CA GLY A 225 4.22 -7.14 23.41
C GLY A 225 5.17 -7.25 24.59
N VAL A 226 5.50 -8.48 24.98
CA VAL A 226 6.44 -8.74 26.10
C VAL A 226 7.85 -8.23 25.79
N GLU A 227 8.22 -8.15 24.54
CA GLU A 227 9.48 -7.64 24.02
C GLU A 227 9.68 -6.15 24.24
N PHE A 228 8.61 -5.40 24.55
CA PHE A 228 8.66 -3.94 24.79
C PHE A 228 8.50 -3.55 26.26
N LEU A 229 8.52 -4.51 27.20
CA LEU A 229 8.32 -4.24 28.63
C LEU A 229 9.39 -3.33 29.24
N SER A 230 10.62 -3.40 28.74
CA SER A 230 11.73 -2.53 29.20
C SER A 230 11.71 -1.14 28.55
N TRP A 231 10.54 -0.60 28.21
CA TRP A 231 10.38 0.64 27.48
C TRP A 231 11.13 1.85 28.08
N LYS A 232 11.25 1.92 29.44
CA LYS A 232 12.01 3.00 30.10
C LYS A 232 13.47 3.03 29.62
N THR A 233 14.08 1.87 29.39
CA THR A 233 15.45 1.80 28.87
C THR A 233 15.54 2.17 27.39
N LEU A 234 14.46 2.00 26.61
CA LEU A 234 14.41 2.42 25.21
C LEU A 234 14.34 3.94 25.07
N GLU A 235 13.80 4.64 26.07
CA GLU A 235 13.76 6.11 26.08
C GLU A 235 15.09 6.77 26.39
N LEU A 236 16.01 6.06 27.07
CA LEU A 236 17.28 6.63 27.51
C LEU A 236 18.35 6.56 26.43
N SER A 237 19.10 7.67 26.27
CA SER A 237 20.23 7.76 25.37
C SER A 237 21.42 6.93 25.89
N ILE A 238 22.11 6.26 24.97
CA ILE A 238 23.39 5.59 25.29
C ILE A 238 24.58 6.55 25.21
N LYS A 239 24.42 7.71 24.55
CA LYS A 239 25.49 8.70 24.41
C LYS A 239 25.54 9.67 25.56
N ASN A 240 24.38 10.09 26.05
CA ASN A 240 24.25 11.05 27.13
C ASN A 240 23.47 10.37 28.26
N MET A 241 24.18 9.88 29.27
CA MET A 241 23.57 9.18 30.40
C MET A 241 22.46 10.03 31.05
N GLY A 242 21.28 9.44 31.23
CA GLY A 242 20.14 10.09 31.86
C GLY A 242 19.32 11.00 30.91
N GLU A 243 19.76 11.25 29.67
CA GLU A 243 19.00 12.06 28.73
C GLU A 243 18.00 11.23 27.96
N GLN A 244 16.76 11.74 27.82
CA GLN A 244 15.73 11.11 27.02
C GLN A 244 15.99 11.31 25.52
N ARG A 245 16.07 10.21 24.75
CA ARG A 245 16.29 10.22 23.29
C ARG A 245 15.01 10.18 22.47
N THR A 246 13.95 9.57 23.01
CA THR A 246 12.64 9.40 22.34
C THR A 246 11.54 9.26 23.39
N ILE A 247 10.28 9.32 22.99
CA ILE A 247 9.13 9.08 23.86
C ILE A 247 8.43 7.80 23.39
N ILE A 248 8.14 6.89 24.30
CA ILE A 248 7.45 5.63 24.01
C ILE A 248 5.98 5.74 24.42
N TYR A 249 5.09 5.35 23.52
CA TYR A 249 3.66 5.19 23.76
C TYR A 249 3.23 3.76 23.49
N PHE A 250 2.13 3.33 24.10
CA PHE A 250 1.57 2.00 23.91
C PHE A 250 0.14 2.09 23.41
N ALA A 251 -0.16 1.32 22.35
CA ALA A 251 -1.52 1.14 21.85
C ALA A 251 -2.34 0.29 22.83
N HIS A 252 -3.67 0.43 22.78
CA HIS A 252 -4.54 -0.42 23.57
C HIS A 252 -4.45 -1.88 23.15
N SER A 253 -4.63 -2.78 24.11
CA SER A 253 -4.67 -4.21 23.83
C SER A 253 -5.82 -4.52 22.84
N TYR A 254 -5.56 -5.36 21.86
CA TYR A 254 -6.51 -5.76 20.80
C TYR A 254 -7.00 -4.64 19.87
N SER A 255 -6.39 -3.45 19.91
CA SER A 255 -6.77 -2.28 19.11
C SER A 255 -5.84 -2.10 17.90
N SER A 256 -5.81 -3.11 17.01
CA SER A 256 -4.92 -3.10 15.81
C SER A 256 -5.18 -1.91 14.89
N TRP A 257 -6.40 -1.35 14.89
CA TRP A 257 -6.76 -0.15 14.11
C TRP A 257 -5.99 1.10 14.52
N GLU A 258 -5.53 1.19 15.77
CA GLU A 258 -4.70 2.32 16.25
C GLU A 258 -3.33 2.36 15.59
N ARG A 259 -2.87 1.20 15.07
CA ARG A 259 -1.60 1.01 14.36
C ARG A 259 -1.83 0.50 12.93
N GLY A 260 -2.89 0.97 12.26
CA GLY A 260 -3.25 0.52 10.91
C GLY A 260 -2.13 0.75 9.87
N THR A 261 -1.16 1.63 10.15
CA THR A 261 0.01 1.80 9.30
C THR A 261 0.88 0.56 9.31
N ASN A 262 1.22 0.04 10.49
CA ASN A 262 2.02 -1.17 10.65
C ASN A 262 1.38 -2.40 10.02
N GLU A 263 0.07 -2.60 10.19
CA GLU A 263 -0.62 -3.74 9.58
C GLU A 263 -0.45 -3.73 8.06
N ASN A 264 -0.59 -2.57 7.42
CA ASN A 264 -0.40 -2.45 5.98
C ASN A 264 1.06 -2.70 5.57
N GLN A 265 2.03 -2.18 6.31
CA GLN A 265 3.45 -2.38 6.04
C GLN A 265 3.86 -3.84 6.24
N ASN A 266 3.42 -4.46 7.33
CA ASN A 266 3.65 -5.88 7.57
C ASN A 266 3.07 -6.76 6.44
N ARG A 267 1.92 -6.37 5.84
CA ARG A 267 1.41 -7.02 4.63
C ARG A 267 2.35 -6.89 3.44
N MET A 268 3.05 -5.77 3.29
CA MET A 268 4.03 -5.59 2.22
C MET A 268 5.26 -6.48 2.46
N ILE A 269 5.78 -6.55 3.70
CA ILE A 269 6.88 -7.46 4.07
C ILE A 269 6.49 -8.90 3.76
N ARG A 270 5.25 -9.30 4.05
CA ARG A 270 4.72 -10.66 3.80
C ARG A 270 4.57 -11.04 2.32
N ARG A 271 4.82 -10.11 1.38
CA ARG A 271 4.99 -10.45 -0.05
C ARG A 271 6.31 -11.14 -0.33
N PHE A 272 7.33 -10.83 0.45
CA PHE A 272 8.70 -11.36 0.30
C PHE A 272 8.94 -12.48 1.29
N ILE A 273 8.47 -12.30 2.52
CA ILE A 273 8.60 -13.24 3.64
C ILE A 273 7.19 -13.77 3.98
N PRO A 274 6.71 -14.84 3.35
CA PRO A 274 5.40 -15.42 3.64
C PRO A 274 5.27 -15.83 5.11
N LYS A 275 4.03 -15.90 5.61
CA LYS A 275 3.79 -16.36 6.97
C LYS A 275 4.21 -17.83 7.12
N GLY A 276 5.04 -18.13 8.10
CA GLY A 276 5.60 -19.47 8.33
C GLY A 276 7.03 -19.64 7.80
N THR A 277 7.59 -18.64 7.11
CA THR A 277 9.02 -18.61 6.77
C THR A 277 9.85 -18.38 8.02
N ASP A 278 10.93 -19.13 8.21
CA ASP A 278 11.89 -18.90 9.28
C ASP A 278 12.70 -17.63 8.98
N ILE A 279 12.71 -16.72 9.93
CA ILE A 279 13.41 -15.44 9.77
C ILE A 279 14.92 -15.64 9.97
N ALA A 280 15.34 -16.69 10.66
CA ALA A 280 16.74 -17.02 10.80
C ALA A 280 17.43 -17.24 9.44
N ASP A 281 16.71 -17.87 8.48
CA ASP A 281 17.22 -18.17 7.15
C ASP A 281 17.35 -16.93 6.24
N ILE A 282 16.81 -15.78 6.65
CA ILE A 282 16.80 -14.55 5.85
C ILE A 282 18.04 -13.74 6.18
N THR A 283 18.81 -13.40 5.16
CA THR A 283 20.02 -12.59 5.32
C THR A 283 19.70 -11.12 5.58
N GLU A 284 20.61 -10.40 6.25
CA GLU A 284 20.49 -8.95 6.43
C GLU A 284 20.43 -8.19 5.08
N LYS A 285 21.07 -8.73 4.05
CA LYS A 285 21.01 -8.18 2.69
C LYS A 285 19.60 -8.25 2.13
N GLU A 286 18.92 -9.38 2.26
CA GLU A 286 17.54 -9.54 1.82
C GLU A 286 16.57 -8.63 2.61
N VAL A 287 16.79 -8.50 3.92
CA VAL A 287 16.01 -7.57 4.76
C VAL A 287 16.18 -6.13 4.26
N LYS A 288 17.41 -5.73 3.93
CA LYS A 288 17.70 -4.41 3.37
C LYS A 288 17.07 -4.21 1.99
N GLU A 289 17.12 -5.20 1.12
CA GLU A 289 16.47 -5.15 -0.20
C GLU A 289 14.95 -4.97 -0.08
N ILE A 290 14.32 -5.65 0.87
CA ILE A 290 12.89 -5.48 1.16
C ILE A 290 12.60 -4.07 1.68
N GLN A 291 13.39 -3.57 2.62
CA GLN A 291 13.27 -2.21 3.15
C GLN A 291 13.42 -1.16 2.04
N ASP A 292 14.44 -1.31 1.20
CA ASP A 292 14.70 -0.40 0.08
C ASP A 292 13.57 -0.44 -0.94
N TRP A 293 13.03 -1.62 -1.24
CA TRP A 293 11.87 -1.76 -2.09
C TRP A 293 10.64 -1.04 -1.50
N MET A 294 10.34 -1.23 -0.21
CA MET A 294 9.22 -0.59 0.47
C MET A 294 9.34 0.94 0.47
N ASN A 295 10.57 1.44 0.65
CA ASN A 295 10.86 2.88 0.69
C ASN A 295 10.87 3.52 -0.70
N ASN A 296 11.07 2.74 -1.76
CA ASN A 296 11.02 3.18 -3.15
C ASN A 296 9.67 2.85 -3.83
N TYR A 297 8.70 2.25 -3.11
CA TYR A 297 7.39 1.94 -3.66
C TYR A 297 6.51 3.19 -3.74
N PRO A 298 5.98 3.56 -4.94
CA PRO A 298 5.08 4.72 -5.09
C PRO A 298 3.75 4.49 -4.37
N ARG A 299 3.31 5.44 -3.55
CA ARG A 299 2.11 5.28 -2.72
C ARG A 299 1.05 6.31 -3.07
N ARG A 300 -0.15 5.86 -3.37
CA ARG A 300 -1.29 6.75 -3.65
C ARG A 300 -1.53 7.77 -2.53
N ILE A 301 -1.41 7.36 -1.26
CA ILE A 301 -1.57 8.24 -0.09
C ILE A 301 -0.52 9.38 -0.03
N LEU A 302 0.60 9.22 -0.73
CA LEU A 302 1.67 10.20 -0.87
C LEU A 302 1.67 10.86 -2.26
N ASN A 303 0.52 10.87 -2.96
CA ASN A 303 0.41 11.33 -4.35
C ASN A 303 1.43 10.65 -5.29
N TYR A 304 1.63 9.36 -5.08
CA TYR A 304 2.58 8.49 -5.78
C TYR A 304 4.07 8.87 -5.61
N LYS A 305 4.38 9.75 -4.66
CA LYS A 305 5.75 9.87 -4.15
C LYS A 305 6.13 8.61 -3.38
N THR A 306 7.43 8.35 -3.30
CA THR A 306 7.98 7.28 -2.48
C THR A 306 8.18 7.74 -1.03
N ALA A 307 8.21 6.80 -0.09
CA ALA A 307 8.49 7.11 1.31
C ALA A 307 9.86 7.78 1.49
N LYS A 308 10.86 7.33 0.70
CA LYS A 308 12.20 7.92 0.67
C LYS A 308 12.21 9.39 0.25
N GLN A 309 11.50 9.73 -0.83
CA GLN A 309 11.36 11.13 -1.28
C GLN A 309 10.70 11.99 -0.21
N MET A 310 9.59 11.52 0.36
CA MET A 310 8.87 12.25 1.42
C MET A 310 9.72 12.48 2.67
N SER A 311 10.49 11.47 3.07
CA SER A 311 11.39 11.56 4.23
C SER A 311 12.51 12.59 3.98
N GLN A 312 13.10 12.58 2.79
CA GLN A 312 14.12 13.57 2.39
C GLN A 312 13.58 14.99 2.40
N GLU A 313 12.39 15.24 1.84
CA GLU A 313 11.72 16.54 1.85
C GLU A 313 11.47 17.04 3.30
N CYS A 314 10.98 16.15 4.18
CA CYS A 314 10.77 16.49 5.59
C CYS A 314 12.06 16.84 6.33
N LEU A 315 13.13 16.11 6.09
CA LEU A 315 14.43 16.36 6.72
C LEU A 315 15.07 17.67 6.23
N GLN A 316 14.95 18.00 4.94
CA GLN A 316 15.42 19.25 4.38
C GLN A 316 14.66 20.44 4.95
N SER A 317 13.33 20.36 5.02
CA SER A 317 12.49 21.39 5.62
C SER A 317 12.84 21.67 7.08
N ASN A 318 13.10 20.63 7.85
CA ASN A 318 13.51 20.75 9.26
C ASN A 318 14.90 21.39 9.43
N LYS A 319 15.84 21.13 8.51
CA LYS A 319 17.15 21.80 8.50
C LYS A 319 17.02 23.29 8.18
N SER A 320 16.21 23.64 7.19
CA SER A 320 15.97 25.03 6.78
C SER A 320 15.32 25.86 7.91
N LEU A 321 14.40 25.26 8.66
CA LEU A 321 13.77 25.91 9.83
C LEU A 321 14.75 26.16 10.96
N LYS A 322 15.68 25.22 11.23
CA LYS A 322 16.73 25.40 12.25
C LYS A 322 17.71 26.53 11.88
N ILE A 323 18.07 26.66 10.61
CA ILE A 323 18.97 27.73 10.15
C ILE A 323 18.28 29.10 10.32
N LYS A 324 17.00 29.22 10.02
CA LYS A 324 16.23 30.47 10.21
C LYS A 324 16.02 30.85 11.68
N SER A 325 15.94 29.87 12.60
CA SER A 325 15.78 30.11 14.05
C SER A 325 17.08 30.46 14.76
N VAL A 326 18.23 30.29 14.12
CA VAL A 326 19.57 30.66 14.65
C VAL A 326 19.99 32.03 14.09
N ALA A 327 19.31 32.52 13.06
CA ALA A 327 19.60 33.83 12.41
C ALA A 327 18.68 34.96 12.90
N LEU A 328 17.86 34.72 13.93
CA LEU A 328 17.05 35.70 14.68
C LEU A 328 17.54 35.74 16.15
#